data_1162ee92530163ef4cce1a79aa40430c
#
_entry.id   1162ee92530163ef4cce1a79aa40430c
#
_cell.length_a   1.000
_cell.length_b   1.000
_cell.length_c   1.000
_cell.angle_alpha   90.00
_cell.angle_beta   90.00
_cell.angle_gamma   90.00
#
_symmetry.space_group_name_H-M   'P 1'
#
loop_
_entity.id
_entity.type
_entity.pdbx_description
1 polymer ?
#
loop_
_entity_poly.entity_id
_entity_poly.type
_entity_poly.pdbx_seq_one_letter_code
_entity_poly.pdbx_strand_id
1 'polypeptide(L)'
;MNIFYVIIFLFVNSLNVNSWGPTGHRVVGEIAEQNISEKTREEISKILDGQTLAYVSTFADEIKSDDRYDIYYPWHYINFDLDKDYMDIPPSDNGDLYIAINKCIDVLKDASSDNESKAFHLKLLVHFVGDLHQPLHLGQEIDRGANRIYVKWFGSNTNLHSVWDSKMIDSYKMSYSEMAYTLQKIYKNKSKDFKREDLVNWIDQIHDLTQVIYKSVDDTNLGYEYQYENFDTVKSMLSLGGYRLARVLDYIFN
;
A
#
# COMPACT_ATOMS: atom_id res chain seq x y z
N MET A 1 28.72 47.72 -17.79
CA MET A 1 27.89 47.43 -16.61
C MET A 1 27.24 46.08 -16.88
N ASN A 2 27.90 45.00 -16.41
CA ASN A 2 27.44 43.62 -16.68
C ASN A 2 26.49 43.21 -15.57
N ILE A 3 25.23 42.97 -15.94
CA ILE A 3 24.22 42.48 -15.03
C ILE A 3 24.33 40.95 -15.04
N PHE A 4 24.82 40.36 -13.92
CA PHE A 4 24.77 38.93 -13.68
C PHE A 4 23.38 38.54 -13.22
N TYR A 5 22.65 37.81 -14.07
CA TYR A 5 21.40 37.13 -13.65
C TYR A 5 21.78 35.88 -12.83
N VAL A 6 21.52 35.92 -11.53
CA VAL A 6 21.56 34.74 -10.68
C VAL A 6 20.26 33.98 -10.89
N ILE A 7 20.31 32.87 -11.62
CA ILE A 7 19.18 31.93 -11.74
C ILE A 7 19.19 31.08 -10.47
N ILE A 8 18.30 31.38 -9.53
CA ILE A 8 18.04 30.54 -8.36
C ILE A 8 17.19 29.35 -8.83
N PHE A 9 17.82 28.18 -8.98
CA PHE A 9 17.10 26.91 -9.11
C PHE A 9 16.46 26.59 -7.76
N LEU A 10 15.19 26.89 -7.61
CA LEU A 10 14.36 26.31 -6.56
C LEU A 10 14.20 24.82 -6.86
N PHE A 11 14.98 23.98 -6.20
CA PHE A 11 14.69 22.55 -6.11
C PHE A 11 13.39 22.41 -5.31
N VAL A 12 12.27 22.32 -6.00
CA VAL A 12 11.04 21.79 -5.44
C VAL A 12 11.30 20.29 -5.24
N ASN A 13 11.71 19.93 -4.02
CA ASN A 13 11.64 18.53 -3.61
C ASN A 13 10.16 18.17 -3.58
N SER A 14 9.67 17.56 -4.63
CA SER A 14 8.42 16.81 -4.59
C SER A 14 8.63 15.70 -3.56
N LEU A 15 8.05 15.89 -2.38
CA LEU A 15 7.93 14.83 -1.38
C LEU A 15 6.98 13.80 -1.99
N ASN A 16 7.53 12.83 -2.69
CA ASN A 16 6.79 11.66 -3.12
C ASN A 16 6.28 10.97 -1.86
N VAL A 17 4.98 11.03 -1.63
CA VAL A 17 4.30 10.15 -0.69
C VAL A 17 4.28 8.80 -1.39
N ASN A 18 5.20 7.92 -1.00
CA ASN A 18 5.27 6.57 -1.52
C ASN A 18 4.40 5.68 -0.61
N SER A 19 3.60 4.84 -1.21
CA SER A 19 2.98 3.64 -0.66
C SER A 19 4.05 2.61 -0.27
N TRP A 20 3.70 1.38 0.14
CA TRP A 20 4.74 0.35 0.19
C TRP A 20 5.70 0.55 -0.97
N GLY A 21 6.98 0.60 -0.71
CA GLY A 21 7.96 0.65 -1.78
C GLY A 21 7.77 -0.52 -2.76
N PRO A 22 8.34 -0.45 -3.98
CA PRO A 22 8.08 -1.45 -5.02
C PRO A 22 8.31 -2.90 -4.57
N THR A 23 9.24 -3.13 -3.65
CA THR A 23 9.50 -4.47 -3.09
C THR A 23 8.31 -4.97 -2.28
N GLY A 24 7.72 -4.13 -1.41
CA GLY A 24 6.58 -4.49 -0.58
C GLY A 24 5.33 -4.82 -1.40
N HIS A 25 4.98 -3.97 -2.38
CA HIS A 25 3.87 -4.25 -3.30
C HIS A 25 4.04 -5.55 -4.06
N ARG A 26 5.25 -5.84 -4.56
CA ARG A 26 5.53 -7.10 -5.26
C ARG A 26 5.40 -8.31 -4.35
N VAL A 27 5.79 -8.19 -3.06
CA VAL A 27 5.57 -9.26 -2.07
C VAL A 27 4.09 -9.56 -1.90
N VAL A 28 3.25 -8.52 -1.73
CA VAL A 28 1.79 -8.65 -1.60
C VAL A 28 1.19 -9.29 -2.86
N GLY A 29 1.55 -8.79 -4.05
CA GLY A 29 1.10 -9.34 -5.34
C GLY A 29 1.50 -10.81 -5.52
N GLU A 30 2.75 -11.16 -5.22
CA GLU A 30 3.27 -12.54 -5.34
C GLU A 30 2.56 -13.51 -4.40
N ILE A 31 2.36 -13.11 -3.12
CA ILE A 31 1.61 -13.94 -2.17
C ILE A 31 0.16 -14.12 -2.65
N ALA A 32 -0.48 -13.07 -3.13
CA ALA A 32 -1.85 -13.16 -3.64
C ALA A 32 -1.94 -14.12 -4.83
N GLU A 33 -1.04 -13.99 -5.81
CA GLU A 33 -1.03 -14.83 -7.01
C GLU A 33 -0.87 -16.32 -6.70
N GLN A 34 -0.11 -16.65 -5.67
CA GLN A 34 0.08 -18.05 -5.24
C GLN A 34 -1.10 -18.60 -4.42
N ASN A 35 -2.06 -17.75 -4.00
CA ASN A 35 -3.16 -18.14 -3.11
C ASN A 35 -4.56 -17.90 -3.67
N ILE A 36 -4.70 -17.43 -4.91
CA ILE A 36 -5.97 -17.37 -5.64
C ILE A 36 -6.35 -18.75 -6.20
N SER A 37 -7.66 -18.93 -6.43
CA SER A 37 -8.18 -20.14 -7.11
C SER A 37 -7.73 -20.21 -8.57
N GLU A 38 -7.76 -21.42 -9.15
CA GLU A 38 -7.39 -21.60 -10.56
C GLU A 38 -8.31 -20.80 -11.51
N LYS A 39 -9.62 -20.79 -11.22
CA LYS A 39 -10.57 -19.98 -12.00
C LYS A 39 -10.23 -18.49 -11.95
N THR A 40 -9.92 -17.95 -10.77
CA THR A 40 -9.50 -16.56 -10.60
C THR A 40 -8.22 -16.27 -11.37
N ARG A 41 -7.26 -17.19 -11.34
CA ARG A 41 -5.98 -17.09 -12.08
C ARG A 41 -6.20 -16.99 -13.58
N GLU A 42 -7.08 -17.84 -14.14
CA GLU A 42 -7.42 -17.83 -15.57
C GLU A 42 -8.05 -16.50 -15.99
N GLU A 43 -9.01 -15.98 -15.20
CA GLU A 43 -9.65 -14.70 -15.51
C GLU A 43 -8.67 -13.50 -15.42
N ILE A 44 -7.86 -13.46 -14.39
CA ILE A 44 -6.80 -12.43 -14.24
C ILE A 44 -5.81 -12.49 -15.40
N SER A 45 -5.38 -13.69 -15.81
CA SER A 45 -4.44 -13.85 -16.92
C SER A 45 -4.99 -13.29 -18.24
N LYS A 46 -6.31 -13.46 -18.50
CA LYS A 46 -6.97 -12.88 -19.67
C LYS A 46 -7.03 -11.34 -19.60
N ILE A 47 -7.37 -10.78 -18.42
CA ILE A 47 -7.50 -9.34 -18.21
C ILE A 47 -6.13 -8.64 -18.30
N LEU A 48 -5.09 -9.23 -17.76
CA LEU A 48 -3.73 -8.66 -17.68
C LEU A 48 -2.80 -9.09 -18.82
N ASP A 49 -3.31 -9.82 -19.83
CA ASP A 49 -2.51 -10.35 -20.94
C ASP A 49 -1.27 -11.12 -20.45
N GLY A 50 -1.46 -11.98 -19.46
CA GLY A 50 -0.41 -12.80 -18.86
C GLY A 50 0.56 -12.09 -17.90
N GLN A 51 0.37 -10.79 -17.62
CA GLN A 51 1.17 -10.10 -16.61
C GLN A 51 0.83 -10.62 -15.20
N THR A 52 1.86 -10.76 -14.34
CA THR A 52 1.68 -11.23 -12.95
C THR A 52 1.16 -10.14 -12.03
N LEU A 53 0.50 -10.52 -10.93
CA LEU A 53 0.07 -9.57 -9.89
C LEU A 53 1.28 -8.83 -9.28
N ALA A 54 2.40 -9.51 -9.09
CA ALA A 54 3.64 -8.87 -8.61
C ALA A 54 4.17 -7.81 -9.58
N TYR A 55 4.05 -8.05 -10.90
CA TYR A 55 4.50 -7.08 -11.91
C TYR A 55 3.62 -5.82 -11.91
N VAL A 56 2.30 -5.96 -11.87
CA VAL A 56 1.37 -4.84 -11.96
C VAL A 56 1.14 -4.11 -10.64
N SER A 57 1.64 -4.64 -9.52
CA SER A 57 1.39 -4.11 -8.18
C SER A 57 1.93 -2.68 -7.96
N THR A 58 2.87 -2.20 -8.77
CA THR A 58 3.43 -0.85 -8.70
C THR A 58 2.74 0.16 -9.62
N PHE A 59 1.77 -0.27 -10.43
CA PHE A 59 1.15 0.53 -11.48
C PHE A 59 0.54 1.84 -10.97
N ALA A 60 -0.17 1.83 -9.83
CA ALA A 60 -0.83 3.04 -9.32
C ALA A 60 0.18 4.12 -8.88
N ASP A 61 1.39 3.73 -8.47
CA ASP A 61 2.48 4.67 -8.21
C ASP A 61 3.13 5.18 -9.51
N GLU A 62 3.27 4.33 -10.51
CA GLU A 62 3.88 4.69 -11.80
C GLU A 62 3.06 5.77 -12.52
N ILE A 63 1.72 5.69 -12.47
CA ILE A 63 0.83 6.68 -13.10
C ILE A 63 0.78 8.03 -12.38
N LYS A 64 1.28 8.16 -11.14
CA LYS A 64 1.41 9.45 -10.43
C LYS A 64 2.30 10.46 -11.14
N SER A 65 3.08 10.04 -12.12
CA SER A 65 3.90 10.92 -12.95
C SER A 65 3.12 11.60 -14.08
N ASP A 66 1.84 11.30 -14.24
CA ASP A 66 0.97 11.80 -15.31
C ASP A 66 -0.26 12.49 -14.69
N ASP A 67 -0.36 13.81 -14.83
CA ASP A 67 -1.40 14.67 -14.25
C ASP A 67 -2.84 14.24 -14.59
N ARG A 68 -3.02 13.44 -15.67
CA ARG A 68 -4.33 12.85 -16.01
C ARG A 68 -4.88 11.92 -14.94
N TYR A 69 -4.01 11.41 -14.08
CA TYR A 69 -4.34 10.44 -13.03
C TYR A 69 -4.32 11.05 -11.62
N ASP A 70 -4.18 12.37 -11.48
CA ASP A 70 -4.16 13.07 -10.18
C ASP A 70 -5.38 12.77 -9.31
N ILE A 71 -6.52 12.47 -9.94
CA ILE A 71 -7.77 12.11 -9.24
C ILE A 71 -7.64 10.86 -8.38
N TYR A 72 -6.65 9.98 -8.67
CA TYR A 72 -6.39 8.75 -7.93
C TYR A 72 -5.40 8.96 -6.78
N TYR A 73 -4.76 10.12 -6.66
CA TYR A 73 -3.77 10.39 -5.61
C TYR A 73 -4.34 10.21 -4.19
N PRO A 74 -5.55 10.71 -3.85
CA PRO A 74 -6.14 10.51 -2.52
C PRO A 74 -6.52 9.05 -2.22
N TRP A 75 -6.59 8.19 -3.23
CA TRP A 75 -7.03 6.80 -3.11
C TRP A 75 -6.01 5.87 -2.47
N HIS A 76 -4.78 6.37 -2.21
CA HIS A 76 -3.70 5.58 -1.65
C HIS A 76 -3.71 5.50 -0.12
N TYR A 77 -4.54 6.30 0.58
CA TYR A 77 -4.51 6.42 2.03
C TYR A 77 -5.86 6.82 2.61
N ILE A 78 -5.97 6.67 3.93
CA ILE A 78 -7.05 7.24 4.76
C ILE A 78 -6.37 7.87 5.98
N ASN A 79 -6.30 9.19 6.05
CA ASN A 79 -5.72 9.88 7.20
C ASN A 79 -6.83 10.44 8.10
N PHE A 80 -6.86 10.02 9.36
CA PHE A 80 -7.83 10.46 10.35
C PHE A 80 -7.27 10.38 11.78
N ASP A 81 -8.01 10.94 12.76
CA ASP A 81 -7.56 10.99 14.15
C ASP A 81 -7.40 9.56 14.71
N LEU A 82 -6.30 9.32 15.45
CA LEU A 82 -5.95 7.99 15.96
C LEU A 82 -6.95 7.42 17.01
N ASP A 83 -7.83 8.23 17.54
CA ASP A 83 -8.83 7.84 18.54
C ASP A 83 -10.23 7.59 17.95
N LYS A 84 -10.36 7.54 16.61
CA LYS A 84 -11.62 7.32 15.91
C LYS A 84 -11.61 6.04 15.11
N ASP A 85 -12.79 5.46 14.90
CA ASP A 85 -13.02 4.42 13.94
C ASP A 85 -13.36 5.02 12.56
N TYR A 86 -13.13 4.28 11.48
CA TYR A 86 -13.34 4.78 10.12
C TYR A 86 -14.78 5.26 9.86
N MET A 87 -15.77 4.57 10.43
CA MET A 87 -17.18 4.94 10.26
C MET A 87 -17.60 6.18 11.03
N ASP A 88 -16.76 6.69 11.94
CA ASP A 88 -17.02 7.90 12.72
C ASP A 88 -16.52 9.18 12.00
N ILE A 89 -15.79 9.03 10.90
CA ILE A 89 -15.31 10.17 10.11
C ILE A 89 -16.22 10.47 8.92
N PRO A 90 -16.32 11.74 8.48
CA PRO A 90 -17.08 12.08 7.27
C PRO A 90 -16.43 11.45 6.04
N PRO A 91 -17.24 11.00 5.03
CA PRO A 91 -16.71 10.53 3.77
C PRO A 91 -15.82 11.58 3.10
N SER A 92 -14.73 11.14 2.48
CA SER A 92 -13.84 12.02 1.72
C SER A 92 -14.48 12.46 0.41
N ASP A 93 -14.53 13.77 0.15
CA ASP A 93 -15.05 14.34 -1.11
C ASP A 93 -14.22 13.90 -2.33
N ASN A 94 -12.93 13.63 -2.16
CA ASN A 94 -12.02 13.21 -3.22
C ASN A 94 -11.86 11.68 -3.30
N GLY A 95 -12.60 10.95 -2.48
CA GLY A 95 -12.38 9.53 -2.28
C GLY A 95 -11.21 9.25 -1.34
N ASP A 96 -11.10 8.01 -0.96
CA ASP A 96 -10.04 7.45 -0.12
C ASP A 96 -9.81 5.98 -0.49
N LEU A 97 -8.96 5.30 0.24
CA LEU A 97 -8.58 3.91 0.00
C LEU A 97 -9.76 2.93 0.09
N TYR A 98 -10.71 3.15 1.01
CA TYR A 98 -11.93 2.34 1.12
C TYR A 98 -12.83 2.51 -0.11
N ILE A 99 -13.07 3.75 -0.51
CA ILE A 99 -13.88 4.08 -1.70
C ILE A 99 -13.21 3.51 -2.95
N ALA A 100 -11.89 3.65 -3.06
CA ALA A 100 -11.09 3.14 -4.17
C ALA A 100 -11.20 1.63 -4.35
N ILE A 101 -11.02 0.86 -3.27
CA ILE A 101 -11.11 -0.61 -3.32
C ILE A 101 -12.52 -1.03 -3.73
N ASN A 102 -13.58 -0.43 -3.14
CA ASN A 102 -14.96 -0.72 -3.51
C ASN A 102 -15.25 -0.38 -4.98
N LYS A 103 -14.77 0.77 -5.47
CA LYS A 103 -14.93 1.15 -6.88
C LYS A 103 -14.25 0.16 -7.82
N CYS A 104 -13.05 -0.28 -7.51
CA CYS A 104 -12.37 -1.30 -8.31
C CYS A 104 -13.15 -2.62 -8.33
N ILE A 105 -13.66 -3.07 -7.18
CA ILE A 105 -14.50 -4.28 -7.09
C ILE A 105 -15.76 -4.14 -7.96
N ASP A 106 -16.43 -2.98 -7.93
CA ASP A 106 -17.64 -2.75 -8.72
C ASP A 106 -17.35 -2.83 -10.22
N VAL A 107 -16.31 -2.17 -10.71
CA VAL A 107 -15.92 -2.20 -12.12
C VAL A 107 -15.54 -3.60 -12.58
N LEU A 108 -14.81 -4.35 -11.75
CA LEU A 108 -14.40 -5.71 -12.09
C LEU A 108 -15.55 -6.71 -12.10
N LYS A 109 -16.59 -6.51 -11.29
CA LYS A 109 -17.81 -7.34 -11.27
C LYS A 109 -18.86 -6.93 -12.30
N ASP A 110 -18.74 -5.73 -12.88
CA ASP A 110 -19.68 -5.27 -13.89
C ASP A 110 -19.41 -5.96 -15.23
N ALA A 111 -20.40 -6.74 -15.69
CA ALA A 111 -20.32 -7.43 -16.97
C ALA A 111 -20.28 -6.47 -18.17
N SER A 112 -20.72 -5.22 -18.01
CA SER A 112 -20.71 -4.19 -19.07
C SER A 112 -19.37 -3.45 -19.18
N SER A 113 -18.47 -3.58 -18.19
CA SER A 113 -17.13 -2.99 -18.23
C SER A 113 -16.27 -3.65 -19.32
N ASP A 114 -15.62 -2.83 -20.14
CA ASP A 114 -14.69 -3.32 -21.15
C ASP A 114 -13.36 -3.83 -20.54
N ASN A 115 -12.58 -4.53 -21.35
CA ASN A 115 -11.34 -5.14 -20.89
C ASN A 115 -10.27 -4.12 -20.47
N GLU A 116 -10.22 -2.96 -21.12
CA GLU A 116 -9.26 -1.90 -20.78
C GLU A 116 -9.57 -1.33 -19.38
N SER A 117 -10.85 -1.03 -19.12
CA SER A 117 -11.32 -0.59 -17.81
C SER A 117 -11.07 -1.65 -16.73
N LYS A 118 -11.33 -2.91 -17.03
CA LYS A 118 -11.05 -4.02 -16.09
C LYS A 118 -9.57 -4.15 -15.80
N ALA A 119 -8.71 -4.10 -16.82
CA ALA A 119 -7.26 -4.18 -16.63
C ALA A 119 -6.73 -3.00 -15.80
N PHE A 120 -7.21 -1.80 -16.05
CA PHE A 120 -6.84 -0.61 -15.29
C PHE A 120 -7.24 -0.75 -13.81
N HIS A 121 -8.51 -1.07 -13.51
CA HIS A 121 -9.00 -1.19 -12.13
C HIS A 121 -8.44 -2.42 -11.40
N LEU A 122 -8.09 -3.48 -12.10
CA LEU A 122 -7.42 -4.63 -11.48
C LEU A 122 -6.00 -4.25 -11.01
N LYS A 123 -5.23 -3.51 -11.81
CA LYS A 123 -3.92 -3.00 -11.42
C LYS A 123 -4.01 -2.06 -10.21
N LEU A 124 -5.01 -1.16 -10.20
CA LEU A 124 -5.28 -0.29 -9.06
C LEU A 124 -5.65 -1.11 -7.81
N LEU A 125 -6.54 -2.09 -7.93
CA LEU A 125 -6.98 -2.93 -6.80
C LEU A 125 -5.81 -3.66 -6.14
N VAL A 126 -4.93 -4.26 -6.96
CA VAL A 126 -3.73 -4.97 -6.46
C VAL A 126 -2.86 -4.04 -5.62
N HIS A 127 -2.65 -2.81 -6.08
CA HIS A 127 -1.89 -1.80 -5.38
C HIS A 127 -2.59 -1.35 -4.09
N PHE A 128 -3.86 -0.93 -4.17
CA PHE A 128 -4.59 -0.36 -3.05
C PHE A 128 -4.83 -1.33 -1.89
N VAL A 129 -5.00 -2.63 -2.18
CA VAL A 129 -5.04 -3.61 -1.10
C VAL A 129 -3.66 -3.76 -0.44
N GLY A 130 -2.57 -3.56 -1.18
CA GLY A 130 -1.23 -3.43 -0.60
C GLY A 130 -1.13 -2.22 0.33
N ASP A 131 -1.55 -1.04 -0.14
CA ASP A 131 -1.56 0.21 0.63
C ASP A 131 -2.38 0.11 1.92
N LEU A 132 -3.55 -0.54 1.86
CA LEU A 132 -4.38 -0.79 3.03
C LEU A 132 -3.63 -1.52 4.16
N HIS A 133 -2.63 -2.34 3.79
CA HIS A 133 -1.84 -3.11 4.77
C HIS A 133 -0.51 -2.44 5.15
N GLN A 134 -0.27 -1.20 4.69
CA GLN A 134 0.80 -0.34 5.21
C GLN A 134 0.22 0.53 6.33
N PRO A 135 0.57 0.31 7.60
CA PRO A 135 -0.12 0.95 8.72
C PRO A 135 -0.14 2.48 8.64
N LEU A 136 0.93 3.12 8.18
CA LEU A 136 1.00 4.59 8.12
C LEU A 136 0.17 5.19 6.97
N HIS A 137 -0.39 4.37 6.07
CA HIS A 137 -1.44 4.80 5.13
C HIS A 137 -2.80 5.02 5.81
N LEU A 138 -2.94 4.55 7.04
CA LEU A 138 -4.06 4.80 7.93
C LEU A 138 -3.61 5.64 9.13
N GLY A 139 -2.81 6.70 8.85
CA GLY A 139 -2.22 7.58 9.86
C GLY A 139 -3.02 8.85 10.10
N GLN A 140 -2.35 9.86 10.66
CA GLN A 140 -2.98 11.16 10.97
C GLN A 140 -2.87 12.14 9.79
N GLU A 141 -3.89 13.00 9.63
CA GLU A 141 -3.85 14.06 8.60
C GLU A 141 -2.80 15.14 8.93
N ILE A 142 -2.65 15.49 10.19
CA ILE A 142 -1.75 16.57 10.64
C ILE A 142 -0.29 16.35 10.22
N ASP A 143 0.15 15.10 10.18
CA ASP A 143 1.51 14.72 9.78
C ASP A 143 1.57 13.94 8.47
N ARG A 144 0.44 13.80 7.77
CA ARG A 144 0.28 13.09 6.50
C ARG A 144 0.73 11.63 6.61
N GLY A 145 0.19 10.90 7.57
CA GLY A 145 0.58 9.51 7.79
C GLY A 145 2.07 9.37 8.14
N ALA A 146 2.55 10.16 9.10
CA ALA A 146 3.94 10.22 9.56
C ALA A 146 4.99 10.68 8.52
N ASN A 147 4.58 11.24 7.36
CA ASN A 147 5.52 11.85 6.42
C ASN A 147 6.21 13.09 6.99
N ARG A 148 5.61 13.74 8.01
CA ARG A 148 6.18 14.89 8.71
C ARG A 148 6.88 14.53 10.03
N ILE A 149 6.99 13.25 10.36
CA ILE A 149 7.79 12.76 11.48
C ILE A 149 9.19 12.47 10.95
N TYR A 150 10.10 13.46 11.12
CA TYR A 150 11.46 13.37 10.61
C TYR A 150 12.34 12.53 11.53
N VAL A 151 13.02 11.56 10.95
CA VAL A 151 13.90 10.63 11.62
C VAL A 151 15.19 10.44 10.80
N LYS A 152 16.16 9.74 11.39
CA LYS A 152 17.31 9.21 10.65
C LYS A 152 17.19 7.70 10.56
N TRP A 153 17.51 7.15 9.41
CA TRP A 153 17.64 5.71 9.21
C TRP A 153 19.10 5.39 8.93
N PHE A 154 19.73 4.67 9.87
CA PHE A 154 21.20 4.45 9.86
C PHE A 154 22.00 5.75 9.61
N GLY A 155 21.63 6.81 10.31
CA GLY A 155 22.27 8.13 10.22
C GLY A 155 21.85 9.00 9.03
N SER A 156 21.10 8.49 8.05
CA SER A 156 20.61 9.25 6.89
C SER A 156 19.24 9.87 7.17
N ASN A 157 19.07 11.15 6.88
CA ASN A 157 17.80 11.86 7.09
C ASN A 157 16.68 11.28 6.24
N THR A 158 15.52 11.10 6.84
CA THR A 158 14.30 10.58 6.22
C THR A 158 13.07 10.95 7.07
N ASN A 159 11.93 10.31 6.83
CA ASN A 159 10.75 10.35 7.68
C ASN A 159 10.30 8.94 8.08
N LEU A 160 9.46 8.85 9.10
CA LEU A 160 8.98 7.57 9.62
C LEU A 160 8.17 6.79 8.58
N HIS A 161 7.34 7.48 7.78
CA HIS A 161 6.60 6.87 6.69
C HIS A 161 7.51 6.10 5.73
N SER A 162 8.57 6.75 5.21
CA SER A 162 9.54 6.10 4.32
C SER A 162 10.31 4.94 4.98
N VAL A 163 10.49 4.96 6.30
CA VAL A 163 11.11 3.83 7.02
C VAL A 163 10.21 2.60 6.93
N TRP A 164 8.90 2.77 7.10
CA TRP A 164 7.92 1.69 7.01
C TRP A 164 7.66 1.26 5.58
N ASP A 165 7.53 2.19 4.64
CA ASP A 165 7.24 1.88 3.24
C ASP A 165 8.31 1.01 2.57
N SER A 166 9.56 1.36 2.77
CA SER A 166 10.62 0.77 1.96
C SER A 166 11.90 0.47 2.73
N LYS A 167 12.36 1.37 3.64
CA LYS A 167 13.72 1.27 4.15
C LYS A 167 13.96 0.03 5.00
N MET A 168 13.01 -0.40 5.84
CA MET A 168 13.12 -1.65 6.59
C MET A 168 13.14 -2.87 5.65
N ILE A 169 12.32 -2.88 4.61
CA ILE A 169 12.22 -3.97 3.63
C ILE A 169 13.51 -4.06 2.82
N ASP A 170 13.95 -2.93 2.23
CA ASP A 170 15.11 -2.87 1.35
C ASP A 170 16.42 -3.15 2.09
N SER A 171 16.52 -2.75 3.37
CA SER A 171 17.70 -3.04 4.18
C SER A 171 17.83 -4.52 4.54
N TYR A 172 16.75 -5.30 4.48
CA TYR A 172 16.76 -6.74 4.74
C TYR A 172 17.42 -7.54 3.61
N LYS A 173 17.55 -6.95 2.40
CA LYS A 173 18.29 -7.49 1.25
C LYS A 173 17.75 -8.81 0.68
N MET A 174 16.49 -9.14 0.89
CA MET A 174 15.81 -10.22 0.16
C MET A 174 15.15 -9.69 -1.11
N SER A 175 15.12 -10.48 -2.18
CA SER A 175 14.24 -10.22 -3.30
C SER A 175 12.78 -10.37 -2.87
N TYR A 176 11.85 -9.73 -3.59
CA TYR A 176 10.42 -9.85 -3.29
C TYR A 176 9.93 -11.32 -3.32
N SER A 177 10.44 -12.11 -4.26
CA SER A 177 10.05 -13.51 -4.41
C SER A 177 10.58 -14.40 -3.27
N GLU A 178 11.83 -14.18 -2.82
CA GLU A 178 12.38 -14.86 -1.64
C GLU A 178 11.60 -14.50 -0.37
N MET A 179 11.26 -13.21 -0.22
CA MET A 179 10.47 -12.73 0.91
C MET A 179 9.07 -13.34 0.88
N ALA A 180 8.35 -13.28 -0.23
CA ALA A 180 7.01 -13.87 -0.38
C ALA A 180 7.02 -15.37 -0.06
N TYR A 181 7.97 -16.12 -0.60
CA TYR A 181 8.12 -17.55 -0.32
C TYR A 181 8.35 -17.83 1.16
N THR A 182 9.19 -17.02 1.83
CA THR A 182 9.51 -17.21 3.25
C THR A 182 8.32 -16.86 4.14
N LEU A 183 7.67 -15.73 3.86
CA LEU A 183 6.54 -15.23 4.66
C LEU A 183 5.36 -16.20 4.66
N GLN A 184 5.04 -16.81 3.53
CA GLN A 184 3.96 -17.81 3.44
C GLN A 184 4.22 -19.06 4.29
N LYS A 185 5.47 -19.39 4.58
CA LYS A 185 5.82 -20.50 5.48
C LYS A 185 5.70 -20.13 6.95
N ILE A 186 6.02 -18.87 7.29
CA ILE A 186 6.01 -18.37 8.66
C ILE A 186 4.59 -17.97 9.07
N TYR A 187 3.93 -17.17 8.24
CA TYR A 187 2.60 -16.63 8.51
C TYR A 187 1.57 -17.42 7.69
N LYS A 188 1.06 -18.51 8.29
CA LYS A 188 0.04 -19.32 7.63
C LYS A 188 -1.27 -18.54 7.52
N ASN A 189 -1.88 -18.63 6.34
CA ASN A 189 -3.18 -18.02 6.10
C ASN A 189 -4.26 -18.58 7.02
N LYS A 190 -4.94 -17.69 7.73
CA LYS A 190 -6.15 -17.96 8.51
C LYS A 190 -7.32 -17.08 8.04
N SER A 191 -7.17 -16.37 6.91
CA SER A 191 -8.23 -15.49 6.40
C SER A 191 -9.42 -16.32 5.95
N LYS A 192 -10.62 -15.86 6.34
CA LYS A 192 -11.91 -16.37 5.88
C LYS A 192 -12.21 -15.83 4.48
N ASP A 193 -13.27 -16.35 3.86
CA ASP A 193 -13.81 -15.78 2.63
C ASP A 193 -14.15 -14.30 2.86
N PHE A 194 -13.82 -13.50 1.85
CA PHE A 194 -13.98 -12.04 1.92
C PHE A 194 -15.45 -11.65 1.74
N LYS A 195 -15.87 -10.65 2.50
CA LYS A 195 -17.08 -9.90 2.32
C LYS A 195 -16.77 -8.41 2.34
N ARG A 196 -17.56 -7.58 1.65
CA ARG A 196 -17.28 -6.13 1.56
C ARG A 196 -17.24 -5.41 2.91
N GLU A 197 -18.07 -5.84 3.84
CA GLU A 197 -18.10 -5.33 5.21
C GLU A 197 -16.79 -5.59 5.98
N ASP A 198 -15.98 -6.56 5.56
CA ASP A 198 -14.68 -6.83 6.17
C ASP A 198 -13.68 -5.69 5.95
N LEU A 199 -13.84 -4.87 4.90
CA LEU A 199 -12.93 -3.75 4.63
C LEU A 199 -12.88 -2.75 5.78
N VAL A 200 -14.01 -2.39 6.37
CA VAL A 200 -14.07 -1.49 7.53
C VAL A 200 -13.32 -2.10 8.70
N ASN A 201 -13.58 -3.35 9.02
CA ASN A 201 -12.88 -4.06 10.09
C ASN A 201 -11.36 -4.14 9.86
N TRP A 202 -10.93 -4.25 8.58
CA TRP A 202 -9.49 -4.26 8.25
C TRP A 202 -8.87 -2.89 8.45
N ILE A 203 -9.59 -1.81 8.07
CA ILE A 203 -9.15 -0.43 8.29
C ILE A 203 -8.94 -0.19 9.78
N ASP A 204 -9.97 -0.44 10.60
CA ASP A 204 -9.91 -0.18 12.04
C ASP A 204 -8.81 -1.01 12.70
N GLN A 205 -8.69 -2.32 12.36
CA GLN A 205 -7.63 -3.19 12.87
C GLN A 205 -6.23 -2.66 12.56
N ILE A 206 -6.00 -2.13 11.36
CA ILE A 206 -4.67 -1.65 10.95
C ILE A 206 -4.45 -0.25 11.52
N HIS A 207 -5.49 0.57 11.65
CA HIS A 207 -5.43 1.87 12.31
C HIS A 207 -5.06 1.75 13.80
N ASP A 208 -5.59 0.75 14.52
CA ASP A 208 -5.17 0.41 15.88
C ASP A 208 -3.67 0.10 15.95
N LEU A 209 -3.17 -0.68 14.98
CA LEU A 209 -1.73 -0.96 14.88
C LEU A 209 -0.92 0.32 14.60
N THR A 210 -1.46 1.22 13.79
CA THR A 210 -0.83 2.51 13.50
C THR A 210 -0.63 3.34 14.78
N GLN A 211 -1.59 3.34 15.72
CA GLN A 211 -1.40 3.98 17.02
C GLN A 211 -0.20 3.44 17.80
N VAL A 212 0.03 2.12 17.73
CA VAL A 212 1.20 1.49 18.39
C VAL A 212 2.50 1.96 17.74
N ILE A 213 2.52 2.05 16.41
CA ILE A 213 3.68 2.51 15.65
C ILE A 213 4.03 3.97 15.99
N TYR A 214 3.04 4.85 16.07
CA TYR A 214 3.28 6.24 16.48
C TYR A 214 3.91 6.33 17.88
N LYS A 215 3.57 5.42 18.78
CA LYS A 215 4.11 5.36 20.15
C LYS A 215 5.47 4.68 20.24
N SER A 216 5.91 3.96 19.19
CA SER A 216 7.19 3.23 19.18
C SER A 216 8.40 4.09 18.82
N VAL A 217 8.22 5.38 18.54
CA VAL A 217 9.29 6.28 18.12
C VAL A 217 9.75 7.11 19.31
N ASP A 218 10.60 6.52 20.15
CA ASP A 218 11.20 7.20 21.31
C ASP A 218 12.50 7.95 20.94
N ASP A 219 13.18 7.53 19.86
CA ASP A 219 14.40 8.17 19.33
C ASP A 219 14.19 8.57 17.86
N THR A 220 14.83 9.64 17.45
CA THR A 220 14.85 10.08 16.04
C THR A 220 15.95 9.42 15.22
N ASN A 221 16.88 8.68 15.81
CA ASN A 221 17.97 7.98 15.12
C ASN A 221 17.72 6.46 15.07
N LEU A 222 16.88 6.04 14.12
CA LEU A 222 16.46 4.67 13.95
C LEU A 222 17.53 3.82 13.23
N GLY A 223 17.67 2.55 13.66
CA GLY A 223 18.65 1.63 13.10
C GLY A 223 18.29 0.17 13.39
N TYR A 224 19.32 -0.64 13.73
CA TYR A 224 19.16 -2.08 13.94
C TYR A 224 18.15 -2.44 15.03
N GLU A 225 18.11 -1.72 16.14
CA GLU A 225 17.20 -1.97 17.25
C GLU A 225 15.75 -1.76 16.80
N TYR A 226 15.45 -0.59 16.23
CA TYR A 226 14.13 -0.29 15.70
C TYR A 226 13.67 -1.30 14.62
N GLN A 227 14.58 -1.70 13.73
CA GLN A 227 14.30 -2.73 12.73
C GLN A 227 14.02 -4.09 13.40
N TYR A 228 14.78 -4.49 14.38
CA TYR A 228 14.60 -5.75 15.09
C TYR A 228 13.24 -5.81 15.80
N GLU A 229 12.82 -4.74 16.43
CA GLU A 229 11.55 -4.65 17.16
C GLU A 229 10.32 -4.59 16.25
N ASN A 230 10.44 -3.92 15.09
CA ASN A 230 9.28 -3.60 14.25
C ASN A 230 9.16 -4.42 12.96
N PHE A 231 10.24 -5.05 12.48
CA PHE A 231 10.23 -5.71 11.17
C PHE A 231 9.32 -6.95 11.13
N ASP A 232 9.05 -7.59 12.27
CA ASP A 232 8.07 -8.68 12.34
C ASP A 232 6.65 -8.19 12.04
N THR A 233 6.32 -6.97 12.46
CA THR A 233 5.06 -6.30 12.11
C THR A 233 4.98 -6.05 10.61
N VAL A 234 6.03 -5.51 9.99
CA VAL A 234 6.10 -5.30 8.53
C VAL A 234 5.87 -6.63 7.78
N LYS A 235 6.59 -7.68 8.15
CA LYS A 235 6.45 -9.02 7.55
C LYS A 235 5.03 -9.57 7.69
N SER A 236 4.42 -9.40 8.85
CA SER A 236 3.05 -9.82 9.12
C SER A 236 2.04 -9.08 8.24
N MET A 237 2.19 -7.76 8.09
CA MET A 237 1.30 -6.94 7.25
C MET A 237 1.44 -7.26 5.77
N LEU A 238 2.65 -7.43 5.26
CA LEU A 238 2.89 -7.88 3.88
C LEU A 238 2.22 -9.24 3.59
N SER A 239 2.36 -10.18 4.53
CA SER A 239 1.75 -11.50 4.40
C SER A 239 0.22 -11.43 4.44
N LEU A 240 -0.33 -10.69 5.40
CA LEU A 240 -1.77 -10.50 5.55
C LEU A 240 -2.37 -9.81 4.33
N GLY A 241 -1.71 -8.77 3.81
CA GLY A 241 -2.12 -8.06 2.59
C GLY A 241 -2.22 -8.99 1.40
N GLY A 242 -1.23 -9.85 1.19
CA GLY A 242 -1.24 -10.83 0.10
C GLY A 242 -2.39 -11.85 0.21
N TYR A 243 -2.62 -12.39 1.40
CA TYR A 243 -3.73 -13.32 1.60
C TYR A 243 -5.10 -12.66 1.47
N ARG A 244 -5.27 -11.44 2.00
CA ARG A 244 -6.51 -10.68 1.88
C ARG A 244 -6.78 -10.28 0.42
N LEU A 245 -5.75 -9.86 -0.32
CA LEU A 245 -5.86 -9.61 -1.76
C LEU A 245 -6.35 -10.85 -2.51
N ALA A 246 -5.78 -12.03 -2.22
CA ALA A 246 -6.25 -13.28 -2.83
C ALA A 246 -7.75 -13.53 -2.57
N ARG A 247 -8.24 -13.29 -1.34
CA ARG A 247 -9.68 -13.46 -1.02
C ARG A 247 -10.56 -12.43 -1.73
N VAL A 248 -10.11 -11.19 -1.86
CA VAL A 248 -10.82 -10.15 -2.63
C VAL A 248 -10.92 -10.56 -4.11
N LEU A 249 -9.83 -11.03 -4.69
CA LEU A 249 -9.80 -11.48 -6.09
C LEU A 249 -10.70 -12.71 -6.32
N ASP A 250 -10.66 -13.69 -5.41
CA ASP A 250 -11.58 -14.84 -5.48
C ASP A 250 -13.04 -14.42 -5.36
N TYR A 251 -13.38 -13.45 -4.52
CA TYR A 251 -14.74 -12.89 -4.41
C TYR A 251 -15.21 -12.22 -5.71
N ILE A 252 -14.30 -11.65 -6.47
CA ILE A 252 -14.61 -10.97 -7.73
C ILE A 252 -14.85 -11.99 -8.85
N PHE A 253 -14.00 -13.02 -8.98
CA PHE A 253 -13.90 -13.86 -10.16
C PHE A 253 -14.45 -15.28 -9.97
N ASN A 254 -14.79 -15.72 -8.76
CA ASN A 254 -15.46 -17.00 -8.51
C ASN A 254 -16.97 -16.87 -8.50
#